data_0c371464ab667353abc8e261a835be10
#
_entry.id   0c371464ab667353abc8e261a835be10
#
_cell.length_a   1.000
_cell.length_b   1.000
_cell.length_c   1.000
_cell.angle_alpha   90.00
_cell.angle_beta   90.00
_cell.angle_gamma   90.00
#
_symmetry.space_group_name_H-M   'P 1'
#
loop_
_entity.id
_entity.type
_entity.pdbx_description
1 polymer ?
#
loop_
_entity_poly.entity_id
_entity_poly.type
_entity_poly.pdbx_seq_one_letter_code
_entity_poly.pdbx_strand_id
1 'polypeptide(L)'
;MLSGLDHLVVTVTDMSRAVDFYSRVLGLDVRYRDAQRVDLMLGDTALRLHQTDTDIAPISATPTPGSLDLCLRCQLPLNEFKQHLDALAIDVELGPVARQGATGPIESIYLRDPDGNLLEICRPSSR
;
A
#
# COMPACT_ATOMS: atom_id res chain seq x y z
N MET A 1 -24.00 0.49 -10.87
CA MET A 1 -23.91 1.67 -9.98
C MET A 1 -22.46 2.03 -9.70
N LEU A 2 -21.80 1.36 -8.79
CA LEU A 2 -20.37 1.67 -8.53
C LEU A 2 -19.50 0.86 -9.46
N SER A 3 -18.36 1.43 -9.89
CA SER A 3 -17.49 0.80 -10.89
C SER A 3 -16.05 0.54 -10.42
N GLY A 4 -15.64 1.11 -9.30
CA GLY A 4 -14.27 0.88 -8.82
C GLY A 4 -13.85 1.89 -7.77
N LEU A 5 -12.59 1.86 -7.42
CA LEU A 5 -11.97 2.81 -6.49
C LEU A 5 -11.27 3.91 -7.27
N ASP A 6 -11.59 5.18 -6.98
CA ASP A 6 -10.80 6.32 -7.45
C ASP A 6 -9.55 6.46 -6.58
N HIS A 7 -9.74 6.59 -5.28
CA HIS A 7 -8.63 6.64 -4.34
C HIS A 7 -9.06 6.13 -2.96
N LEU A 8 -8.08 5.71 -2.19
CA LEU A 8 -8.22 5.28 -0.80
C LEU A 8 -7.32 6.16 0.05
N VAL A 9 -7.86 6.70 1.13
CA VAL A 9 -7.08 7.55 2.03
C VAL A 9 -6.34 6.69 3.05
N VAL A 10 -5.04 6.94 3.18
CA VAL A 10 -4.18 6.34 4.20
C VAL A 10 -3.71 7.46 5.12
N THR A 11 -4.11 7.40 6.38
CA THR A 11 -3.65 8.36 7.38
C THR A 11 -2.24 8.00 7.83
N VAL A 12 -1.32 8.96 7.78
CA VAL A 12 0.09 8.72 8.09
C VAL A 12 0.57 9.64 9.22
N THR A 13 1.48 9.12 10.03
CA THR A 13 2.10 9.87 11.12
C THR A 13 3.16 10.83 10.59
N ASP A 14 3.94 10.40 9.60
CA ASP A 14 5.07 11.16 9.04
C ASP A 14 5.01 11.07 7.52
N MET A 15 4.64 12.14 6.86
CA MET A 15 4.46 12.17 5.42
C MET A 15 5.73 11.80 4.67
N SER A 16 6.88 12.33 5.08
CA SER A 16 8.16 12.08 4.40
C SER A 16 8.54 10.59 4.44
N ARG A 17 8.37 9.96 5.59
CA ARG A 17 8.66 8.53 5.74
C ARG A 17 7.71 7.67 4.91
N ALA A 18 6.43 8.03 4.91
CA ALA A 18 5.43 7.31 4.13
C ALA A 18 5.71 7.44 2.63
N VAL A 19 5.97 8.65 2.13
CA VAL A 19 6.29 8.88 0.71
C VAL A 19 7.54 8.09 0.32
N ASP A 20 8.59 8.13 1.13
CA ASP A 20 9.82 7.37 0.87
C ASP A 20 9.53 5.87 0.77
N PHE A 21 8.79 5.33 1.73
CA PHE A 21 8.48 3.90 1.74
C PHE A 21 7.69 3.50 0.49
N TYR A 22 6.58 4.16 0.22
CA TYR A 22 5.70 3.75 -0.88
C TYR A 22 6.34 3.96 -2.25
N SER A 23 7.19 4.98 -2.42
CA SER A 23 7.88 5.20 -3.68
C SER A 23 9.09 4.28 -3.85
N ARG A 24 9.94 4.16 -2.83
CA ARG A 24 11.19 3.40 -2.92
C ARG A 24 10.98 1.90 -2.75
N VAL A 25 10.15 1.49 -1.79
CA VAL A 25 9.92 0.08 -1.49
C VAL A 25 8.86 -0.52 -2.42
N LEU A 26 7.73 0.17 -2.62
CA LEU A 26 6.65 -0.35 -3.44
C LEU A 26 6.67 0.14 -4.88
N GLY A 27 7.53 1.09 -5.22
CA GLY A 27 7.70 1.58 -6.58
C GLY A 27 6.56 2.43 -7.12
N LEU A 28 5.79 3.09 -6.25
CA LEU A 28 4.66 3.89 -6.67
C LEU A 28 5.09 5.30 -7.08
N ASP A 29 4.48 5.84 -8.13
CA ASP A 29 4.71 7.22 -8.56
C ASP A 29 4.07 8.19 -7.59
N VAL A 30 4.78 9.26 -7.26
CA VAL A 30 4.37 10.26 -6.27
C VAL A 30 3.81 11.48 -6.98
N ARG A 31 2.64 11.94 -6.56
CA ARG A 31 2.04 13.19 -7.04
C ARG A 31 1.63 14.05 -5.86
N TYR A 32 2.28 15.18 -5.70
CA TYR A 32 1.99 16.11 -4.62
C TYR A 32 0.74 16.90 -4.96
N ARG A 33 -0.26 16.86 -4.06
CA ARG A 33 -1.49 17.61 -4.24
C ARG A 33 -1.45 18.95 -3.50
N ASP A 34 -1.05 18.91 -2.24
CA ASP A 34 -0.84 20.09 -1.40
C ASP A 34 0.09 19.72 -0.24
N ALA A 35 0.23 20.60 0.76
CA ALA A 35 1.12 20.36 1.90
C ALA A 35 0.68 19.21 2.81
N GLN A 36 -0.58 18.77 2.72
CA GLN A 36 -1.17 17.79 3.62
C GLN A 36 -1.56 16.49 2.90
N ARG A 37 -1.58 16.48 1.57
CA ARG A 37 -2.02 15.35 0.75
C ARG A 37 -1.01 15.02 -0.32
N VAL A 38 -0.70 13.73 -0.43
CA VAL A 38 0.17 13.20 -1.49
C VAL A 38 -0.51 11.96 -2.06
N ASP A 39 -0.59 11.88 -3.38
CA ASP A 39 -1.11 10.69 -4.06
C ASP A 39 0.03 9.78 -4.49
N LEU A 40 -0.15 8.49 -4.23
CA LEU A 40 0.73 7.43 -4.70
C LEU A 40 -0.06 6.62 -5.72
N MET A 41 0.38 6.60 -6.96
CA MET A 41 -0.42 6.06 -8.06
C MET A 41 -0.28 4.55 -8.19
N LEU A 42 -1.42 3.87 -8.26
CA LEU A 42 -1.58 2.45 -8.56
C LEU A 42 -2.42 2.33 -9.84
N GLY A 43 -1.77 2.49 -11.01
CA GLY A 43 -2.53 2.59 -12.25
C GLY A 43 -3.48 3.78 -12.18
N ASP A 44 -4.78 3.54 -12.34
CA ASP A 44 -5.81 4.57 -12.32
C ASP A 44 -6.36 4.87 -10.92
N THR A 45 -5.91 4.14 -9.93
CA THR A 45 -6.31 4.31 -8.52
C THR A 45 -5.17 4.95 -7.76
N ALA A 46 -5.47 5.76 -6.75
CA ALA A 46 -4.44 6.35 -5.89
C ALA A 46 -4.59 5.87 -4.45
N LEU A 47 -3.45 5.69 -3.79
CA LEU A 47 -3.39 5.74 -2.34
C LEU A 47 -3.11 7.20 -2.00
N ARG A 48 -4.05 7.86 -1.33
CA ARG A 48 -3.92 9.27 -0.96
C ARG A 48 -3.49 9.37 0.49
N LEU A 49 -2.27 9.83 0.70
CA LEU A 49 -1.75 10.00 2.05
C LEU A 49 -2.27 11.29 2.65
N HIS A 50 -2.84 11.20 3.86
CA HIS A 50 -3.25 12.35 4.66
C HIS A 50 -2.38 12.40 5.91
N GLN A 51 -1.72 13.52 6.14
CA GLN A 51 -0.99 13.73 7.39
C GLN A 51 -1.98 13.76 8.54
N THR A 52 -1.69 13.00 9.61
CA THR A 52 -2.52 13.01 10.81
C THR A 52 -2.52 14.40 11.47
N ASP A 53 -3.55 14.68 12.25
CA ASP A 53 -3.70 15.94 13.00
C ASP A 53 -3.69 17.20 12.11
N THR A 54 -4.37 17.11 10.98
CA THR A 54 -4.55 18.25 10.05
C THR A 54 -6.01 18.65 9.97
N ASP A 55 -6.28 19.80 9.32
CA ASP A 55 -7.62 20.36 9.18
C ASP A 55 -8.40 19.83 7.98
N ILE A 56 -7.98 18.69 7.43
CA ILE A 56 -8.66 18.10 6.27
C ILE A 56 -10.09 17.70 6.67
N ALA A 57 -11.07 18.19 5.92
CA ALA A 57 -12.48 17.89 6.15
C ALA A 57 -13.24 17.90 4.83
N PRO A 58 -14.23 17.00 4.60
CA PRO A 58 -14.61 15.92 5.52
C PRO A 58 -13.55 14.82 5.59
N ILE A 59 -13.61 14.02 6.65
CA ILE A 59 -12.67 12.94 6.90
C ILE A 59 -13.43 11.78 7.57
N SER A 60 -12.84 10.59 7.59
CA SER A 60 -13.45 9.45 8.26
C SER A 60 -13.63 9.72 9.76
N ALA A 61 -14.55 8.98 10.39
CA ALA A 61 -14.86 9.18 11.82
C ALA A 61 -13.65 8.93 12.73
N THR A 62 -12.81 7.96 12.37
CA THR A 62 -11.65 7.56 13.19
C THR A 62 -10.42 7.37 12.30
N PRO A 63 -9.87 8.45 11.72
CA PRO A 63 -8.68 8.33 10.88
C PRO A 63 -7.48 8.03 11.77
N THR A 64 -6.98 6.80 11.67
CA THR A 64 -5.96 6.28 12.59
C THR A 64 -4.78 5.71 11.81
N PRO A 65 -3.56 6.23 12.00
CA PRO A 65 -2.38 5.60 11.42
C PRO A 65 -2.24 4.14 11.86
N GLY A 66 -1.86 3.26 10.92
CA GLY A 66 -1.62 1.86 11.24
C GLY A 66 -2.85 0.97 11.31
N SER A 67 -4.03 1.47 10.93
CA SER A 67 -5.27 0.69 11.00
C SER A 67 -5.67 0.01 9.68
N LEU A 68 -4.90 0.21 8.62
CA LEU A 68 -5.23 -0.29 7.29
C LEU A 68 -4.65 -1.70 7.07
N ASP A 69 -5.43 -2.52 6.37
CA ASP A 69 -5.04 -3.86 5.90
C ASP A 69 -5.38 -3.88 4.41
N LEU A 70 -4.36 -3.95 3.55
CA LEU A 70 -4.52 -3.71 2.13
C LEU A 70 -3.77 -4.75 1.31
N CYS A 71 -4.42 -5.31 0.29
CA CYS A 71 -3.78 -6.24 -0.63
C CYS A 71 -3.57 -5.57 -1.99
N LEU A 72 -2.33 -5.59 -2.46
CA LEU A 72 -1.91 -4.98 -3.72
C LEU A 72 -1.40 -6.05 -4.68
N ARG A 73 -1.82 -5.97 -5.94
CA ARG A 73 -1.30 -6.86 -6.97
C ARG A 73 0.06 -6.38 -7.44
N CYS A 74 0.99 -7.32 -7.60
CA CYS A 74 2.34 -7.05 -8.07
C CYS A 74 2.49 -7.52 -9.52
N GLN A 75 3.16 -6.72 -10.35
CA GLN A 75 3.47 -7.11 -11.73
C GLN A 75 4.71 -8.01 -11.82
N LEU A 76 5.61 -7.91 -10.85
CA LEU A 76 6.78 -8.78 -10.78
C LEU A 76 6.42 -10.13 -10.19
N PRO A 77 7.11 -11.23 -10.59
CA PRO A 77 7.05 -12.46 -9.82
C PRO A 77 7.39 -12.22 -8.35
N LEU A 78 6.72 -12.91 -7.43
CA LEU A 78 6.91 -12.65 -5.99
C LEU A 78 8.34 -12.87 -5.52
N ASN A 79 9.05 -13.86 -6.10
CA ASN A 79 10.45 -14.08 -5.73
C ASN A 79 11.34 -12.89 -6.12
N GLU A 80 11.06 -12.24 -7.23
CA GLU A 80 11.80 -11.05 -7.63
C GLU A 80 11.46 -9.87 -6.74
N PHE A 81 10.20 -9.70 -6.39
CA PHE A 81 9.78 -8.66 -5.46
C PHE A 81 10.39 -8.87 -4.09
N LYS A 82 10.45 -10.11 -3.64
CA LYS A 82 11.09 -10.46 -2.36
C LYS A 82 12.57 -10.13 -2.38
N GLN A 83 13.27 -10.40 -3.49
CA GLN A 83 14.67 -10.02 -3.65
C GLN A 83 14.86 -8.51 -3.56
N HIS A 84 13.94 -7.75 -4.16
CA HIS A 84 13.93 -6.28 -4.06
C HIS A 84 13.79 -5.83 -2.60
N LEU A 85 12.88 -6.45 -1.84
CA LEU A 85 12.72 -6.14 -0.41
C LEU A 85 13.98 -6.48 0.38
N ASP A 86 14.60 -7.64 0.10
CA ASP A 86 15.84 -8.05 0.77
C ASP A 86 16.96 -7.03 0.52
N ALA A 87 17.08 -6.53 -0.71
CA ALA A 87 18.09 -5.53 -1.06
C ALA A 87 17.89 -4.21 -0.30
N LEU A 88 16.66 -3.91 0.09
CA LEU A 88 16.31 -2.71 0.86
C LEU A 88 16.24 -2.97 2.36
N ALA A 89 16.58 -4.18 2.80
CA ALA A 89 16.50 -4.61 4.21
C ALA A 89 15.08 -4.48 4.79
N ILE A 90 14.08 -4.76 3.97
CA ILE A 90 12.67 -4.77 4.38
C ILE A 90 12.26 -6.22 4.66
N ASP A 91 11.77 -6.48 5.87
CA ASP A 91 11.37 -7.82 6.29
C ASP A 91 10.03 -8.23 5.70
N VAL A 92 9.95 -9.49 5.25
CA VAL A 92 8.69 -10.16 4.93
C VAL A 92 8.21 -10.84 6.21
N GLU A 93 7.05 -10.43 6.70
CA GLU A 93 6.49 -10.98 7.94
C GLU A 93 5.99 -12.41 7.74
N LEU A 94 5.41 -12.70 6.59
CA LEU A 94 4.84 -14.01 6.28
C LEU A 94 4.80 -14.19 4.76
N GLY A 95 5.07 -15.40 4.31
CA GLY A 95 4.88 -15.79 2.92
C GLY A 95 6.17 -16.13 2.18
N PRO A 96 6.04 -16.63 0.96
CA PRO A 96 4.80 -16.80 0.16
C PRO A 96 3.82 -17.81 0.77
N VAL A 97 2.55 -17.45 0.77
CA VAL A 97 1.46 -18.33 1.24
C VAL A 97 0.29 -18.27 0.25
N ALA A 98 -0.45 -19.38 0.17
CA ALA A 98 -1.66 -19.43 -0.66
C ALA A 98 -2.80 -18.68 0.02
N ARG A 99 -3.52 -17.88 -0.76
CA ARG A 99 -4.66 -17.11 -0.29
C ARG A 99 -5.75 -17.12 -1.36
N GLN A 100 -6.94 -16.67 -1.00
CA GLN A 100 -8.06 -16.52 -1.92
C GLN A 100 -8.22 -15.04 -2.24
N GLY A 101 -8.02 -14.68 -3.49
CA GLY A 101 -8.20 -13.31 -3.96
C GLY A 101 -9.63 -13.02 -4.41
N ALA A 102 -9.85 -11.81 -4.88
CA ALA A 102 -11.18 -11.38 -5.32
C ALA A 102 -11.66 -12.16 -6.57
N THR A 103 -10.73 -12.58 -7.43
CA THR A 103 -11.06 -13.24 -8.70
C THR A 103 -10.43 -14.61 -8.84
N GLY A 104 -9.91 -15.19 -7.77
CA GLY A 104 -9.32 -16.52 -7.79
C GLY A 104 -8.15 -16.68 -6.84
N PRO A 105 -7.52 -17.86 -6.87
CA PRO A 105 -6.38 -18.13 -5.98
C PRO A 105 -5.20 -17.21 -6.25
N ILE A 106 -4.54 -16.78 -5.19
CA ILE A 106 -3.34 -15.94 -5.25
C ILE A 106 -2.25 -16.51 -4.34
N GLU A 107 -1.02 -16.08 -4.60
CA GLU A 107 0.08 -16.23 -3.65
C GLU A 107 0.42 -14.87 -3.10
N SER A 108 0.72 -14.80 -1.80
CA SER A 108 0.91 -13.52 -1.11
C SER A 108 2.11 -13.53 -0.19
N ILE A 109 2.73 -12.37 -0.07
CA ILE A 109 3.67 -12.06 1.01
C ILE A 109 3.14 -10.86 1.78
N TYR A 110 3.49 -10.76 3.06
CA TYR A 110 3.02 -9.72 3.96
C TYR A 110 4.17 -8.92 4.51
N LEU A 111 3.99 -7.61 4.54
CA LEU A 111 4.96 -6.69 5.15
C LEU A 111 4.24 -5.52 5.81
N ARG A 112 4.99 -4.68 6.51
CA ARG A 112 4.45 -3.51 7.21
C ARG A 112 4.98 -2.23 6.60
N ASP A 113 4.11 -1.21 6.54
CA ASP A 113 4.55 0.15 6.21
C ASP A 113 5.07 0.85 7.47
N PRO A 114 5.57 2.12 7.38
CA PRO A 114 6.13 2.79 8.55
C PRO A 114 5.18 2.99 9.72
N ASP A 115 3.87 3.03 9.48
CA ASP A 115 2.86 3.18 10.55
C ASP A 115 2.35 1.83 11.07
N GLY A 116 2.83 0.72 10.50
CA GLY A 116 2.38 -0.61 10.91
C GLY A 116 1.16 -1.12 10.15
N ASN A 117 0.71 -0.42 9.09
CA ASN A 117 -0.32 -0.94 8.22
C ASN A 117 0.11 -2.28 7.63
N LEU A 118 -0.80 -3.23 7.58
CA LEU A 118 -0.52 -4.53 6.98
C LEU A 118 -0.69 -4.44 5.48
N LEU A 119 0.38 -4.77 4.76
CA LEU A 119 0.39 -4.79 3.31
C LEU A 119 0.59 -6.22 2.84
N GLU A 120 -0.39 -6.71 2.09
CA GLU A 120 -0.30 -7.98 1.40
C GLU A 120 0.02 -7.72 -0.06
N ILE A 121 1.07 -8.36 -0.57
CA ILE A 121 1.46 -8.21 -1.98
C ILE A 121 1.20 -9.55 -2.64
N CYS A 122 0.40 -9.55 -3.68
CA CYS A 122 -0.07 -10.80 -4.27
C CYS A 122 0.16 -10.90 -5.77
N ARG A 123 0.16 -12.14 -6.23
CA ARG A 123 0.15 -12.53 -7.64
C ARG A 123 -0.90 -13.62 -7.82
N PRO A 124 -1.60 -13.68 -8.96
CA PRO A 124 -2.42 -14.84 -9.27
C PRO A 124 -1.57 -16.11 -9.18
N SER A 125 -2.15 -17.18 -8.59
CA SER A 125 -1.49 -18.49 -8.60
C SER A 125 -1.29 -18.96 -10.01
N SER A 126 -0.17 -19.67 -10.26
CA SER A 126 0.24 -20.09 -11.59
C SER A 126 -0.53 -21.33 -12.09
N ARG A 127 -1.71 -21.59 -11.55
CA ARG A 127 -2.54 -22.71 -11.97
C ARG A 127 -3.86 -22.27 -12.47
#